data_de89f1bf5edcfe54656c2f169086eba8
#
_entry.id   de89f1bf5edcfe54656c2f169086eba8
#
_cell.length_a   1.000
_cell.length_b   1.000
_cell.length_c   1.000
_cell.angle_alpha   90.00
_cell.angle_beta   90.00
_cell.angle_gamma   90.00
#
_symmetry.space_group_name_H-M   'P 1'
#
loop_
_entity.id
_entity.type
_entity.pdbx_description
1 polymer ?
#
loop_
_entity_poly.entity_id
_entity_poly.type
_entity_poly.pdbx_seq_one_letter_code
_entity_poly.pdbx_strand_id
1 'polypeptide(L)'
;LNVHLSSTGLQDQDMDAVHSRDELLETGQFVLSKLTATDRNRGLQANHIVQWVKESPHPVVLSGDFNGVPGGNLYWRLLQHLRDPYILDGYGTMGSFEPLARRGLFFKIDWTMHSADLHSKGQYIENINLSDHRPLVTRFSPEPPAPQGE
;
A
#
# COMPACT_ATOMS: atom_id res chain seq x y z
N LEU A 1 13.64 -4.38 3.06
CA LEU A 1 12.68 -4.96 4.02
C LEU A 1 11.44 -5.44 3.26
N ASN A 2 11.05 -6.69 3.45
CA ASN A 2 9.78 -7.21 2.98
C ASN A 2 8.92 -7.58 4.20
N VAL A 3 7.66 -7.13 4.21
CA VAL A 3 6.76 -7.30 5.35
C VAL A 3 5.42 -7.88 4.91
N HIS A 4 4.82 -8.68 5.78
CA HIS A 4 3.43 -9.09 5.66
C HIS A 4 2.81 -8.91 7.05
N LEU A 5 1.95 -7.92 7.20
CA LEU A 5 1.31 -7.61 8.47
C LEU A 5 0.06 -8.45 8.69
N SER A 6 -0.35 -8.54 9.95
CA SER A 6 -1.54 -9.30 10.34
C SER A 6 -2.75 -8.94 9.48
N SER A 7 -3.36 -9.95 8.89
CA SER A 7 -4.54 -9.82 8.03
C SER A 7 -5.72 -9.16 8.77
N THR A 8 -6.53 -8.45 8.03
CA THR A 8 -7.82 -7.89 8.48
C THR A 8 -8.92 -8.94 8.61
N GLY A 9 -8.65 -10.18 8.13
CA GLY A 9 -9.66 -11.23 8.05
C GLY A 9 -10.75 -10.95 7.01
N LEU A 10 -10.47 -10.09 6.03
CA LEU A 10 -11.35 -9.95 4.86
C LEU A 10 -11.28 -11.23 4.03
N GLN A 11 -12.44 -11.82 3.76
CA GLN A 11 -12.57 -13.00 2.92
C GLN A 11 -13.37 -12.67 1.66
N ASP A 12 -13.18 -13.43 0.60
CA ASP A 12 -13.93 -13.25 -0.66
C ASP A 12 -15.44 -13.39 -0.45
N GLN A 13 -15.85 -14.22 0.50
CA GLN A 13 -17.25 -14.42 0.92
C GLN A 13 -17.90 -13.15 1.49
N ASP A 14 -17.13 -12.27 2.12
CA ASP A 14 -17.61 -10.97 2.63
C ASP A 14 -18.04 -10.03 1.48
N MET A 15 -17.68 -10.39 0.24
CA MET A 15 -17.84 -9.58 -0.95
C MET A 15 -18.92 -10.08 -1.93
N ASP A 16 -19.48 -11.28 -1.72
CA ASP A 16 -20.37 -11.93 -2.69
C ASP A 16 -21.75 -11.25 -2.82
N ALA A 17 -22.09 -10.34 -1.92
CA ALA A 17 -23.40 -9.68 -1.86
C ALA A 17 -23.52 -8.39 -2.67
N VAL A 18 -22.49 -7.98 -3.43
CA VAL A 18 -22.50 -6.67 -4.13
C VAL A 18 -23.17 -6.81 -5.49
N HIS A 19 -24.43 -6.42 -5.60
CA HIS A 19 -25.20 -6.42 -6.84
C HIS A 19 -25.72 -5.02 -7.23
N SER A 20 -25.60 -4.03 -6.36
CA SER A 20 -26.06 -2.64 -6.59
C SER A 20 -25.01 -1.61 -6.19
N ARG A 21 -25.21 -0.35 -6.62
CA ARG A 21 -24.34 0.78 -6.26
C ARG A 21 -24.35 1.08 -4.76
N ASP A 22 -25.50 0.94 -4.13
CA ASP A 22 -25.65 1.23 -2.70
C ASP A 22 -24.93 0.14 -1.87
N GLU A 23 -25.09 -1.13 -2.24
CA GLU A 23 -24.32 -2.23 -1.65
C GLU A 23 -22.80 -2.08 -1.85
N LEU A 24 -22.37 -1.51 -2.98
CA LEU A 24 -20.95 -1.20 -3.22
C LEU A 24 -20.43 -0.16 -2.23
N LEU A 25 -21.21 0.88 -1.94
CA LEU A 25 -20.85 1.92 -0.97
C LEU A 25 -20.79 1.37 0.45
N GLU A 26 -21.79 0.58 0.85
CA GLU A 26 -21.84 -0.10 2.16
C GLU A 26 -20.64 -1.05 2.33
N THR A 27 -20.37 -1.87 1.32
CA THR A 27 -19.22 -2.77 1.32
C THR A 27 -17.90 -1.99 1.43
N GLY A 28 -17.77 -0.89 0.70
CA GLY A 28 -16.60 -0.01 0.77
C GLY A 28 -16.38 0.56 2.17
N GLN A 29 -17.45 1.02 2.83
CA GLN A 29 -17.39 1.52 4.22
C GLN A 29 -17.04 0.40 5.21
N PHE A 30 -17.63 -0.79 5.05
CA PHE A 30 -17.34 -1.96 5.87
C PHE A 30 -15.86 -2.37 5.75
N VAL A 31 -15.35 -2.48 4.53
CA VAL A 31 -13.94 -2.79 4.26
C VAL A 31 -13.02 -1.75 4.90
N LEU A 32 -13.31 -0.46 4.67
CA LEU A 32 -12.52 0.63 5.25
C LEU A 32 -12.53 0.56 6.78
N SER A 33 -13.67 0.26 7.40
CA SER A 33 -13.77 0.11 8.84
C SER A 33 -12.92 -1.04 9.38
N LYS A 34 -12.91 -2.20 8.70
CA LYS A 34 -12.05 -3.34 9.06
C LYS A 34 -10.55 -2.98 8.89
N LEU A 35 -10.18 -2.35 7.79
CA LEU A 35 -8.79 -1.94 7.53
C LEU A 35 -8.28 -0.95 8.59
N THR A 36 -9.11 0.02 8.99
CA THR A 36 -8.75 1.02 10.01
C THR A 36 -8.76 0.47 11.43
N ALA A 37 -9.69 -0.42 11.78
CA ALA A 37 -9.74 -1.05 13.11
C ALA A 37 -8.50 -1.91 13.38
N THR A 38 -8.01 -2.61 12.37
CA THR A 38 -6.83 -3.47 12.49
C THR A 38 -5.52 -2.66 12.58
N ASP A 39 -5.50 -1.42 12.10
CA ASP A 39 -4.35 -0.51 12.21
C ASP A 39 -3.93 -0.27 13.67
N ARG A 40 -4.89 -0.25 14.59
CA ARG A 40 -4.66 -0.10 16.02
C ARG A 40 -3.93 -1.30 16.63
N ASN A 41 -4.26 -2.52 16.22
CA ASN A 41 -3.66 -3.76 16.73
C ASN A 41 -2.24 -4.00 16.19
N ARG A 42 -1.86 -3.34 15.09
CA ARG A 42 -0.52 -3.42 14.48
C ARG A 42 0.49 -2.44 15.09
N GLY A 43 0.10 -1.69 16.12
CA GLY A 43 0.95 -0.67 16.71
C GLY A 43 2.35 -1.17 17.13
N LEU A 44 2.46 -2.39 17.66
CA LEU A 44 3.76 -3.01 18.00
C LEU A 44 4.57 -3.37 16.74
N GLN A 45 3.93 -3.97 15.74
CA GLN A 45 4.58 -4.29 14.46
C GLN A 45 5.05 -3.01 13.76
N ALA A 46 4.21 -1.96 13.79
CA ALA A 46 4.55 -0.64 13.29
C ALA A 46 5.79 -0.04 13.96
N ASN A 47 5.92 -0.18 15.29
CA ASN A 47 7.08 0.30 16.03
C ASN A 47 8.36 -0.37 15.55
N HIS A 48 8.35 -1.68 15.40
CA HIS A 48 9.52 -2.43 14.93
C HIS A 48 9.94 -2.02 13.51
N ILE A 49 8.97 -1.89 12.59
CA ILE A 49 9.27 -1.49 11.20
C ILE A 49 9.89 -0.10 11.19
N VAL A 50 9.29 0.87 11.88
CA VAL A 50 9.82 2.24 11.96
C VAL A 50 11.22 2.26 12.58
N GLN A 51 11.44 1.45 13.62
CA GLN A 51 12.76 1.33 14.22
C GLN A 51 13.78 0.78 13.24
N TRP A 52 13.49 -0.32 12.53
CA TRP A 52 14.39 -0.88 11.52
C TRP A 52 14.72 0.10 10.40
N VAL A 53 13.73 0.88 9.96
CA VAL A 53 13.95 1.93 8.97
C VAL A 53 14.92 3.00 9.48
N LYS A 54 14.74 3.45 10.73
CA LYS A 54 15.58 4.48 11.35
C LYS A 54 17.02 4.01 11.61
N GLU A 55 17.18 2.76 12.01
CA GLU A 55 18.47 2.19 12.39
C GLU A 55 19.27 1.63 11.21
N SER A 56 18.66 1.59 10.02
CA SER A 56 19.34 1.09 8.83
C SER A 56 20.52 1.99 8.43
N PRO A 57 21.76 1.46 8.36
CA PRO A 57 22.91 2.20 7.86
C PRO A 57 22.93 2.30 6.33
N HIS A 58 21.95 1.76 5.64
CA HIS A 58 21.86 1.68 4.19
C HIS A 58 20.54 2.25 3.68
N PRO A 59 20.48 2.66 2.40
CA PRO A 59 19.22 2.98 1.73
C PRO A 59 18.20 1.86 1.89
N VAL A 60 16.96 2.21 2.20
CA VAL A 60 15.89 1.27 2.50
C VAL A 60 14.87 1.27 1.38
N VAL A 61 14.51 0.08 0.90
CA VAL A 61 13.24 -0.19 0.22
C VAL A 61 12.41 -1.06 1.16
N LEU A 62 11.24 -0.57 1.54
CA LEU A 62 10.26 -1.26 2.37
C LEU A 62 9.09 -1.64 1.47
N SER A 63 8.80 -2.93 1.32
CA SER A 63 7.73 -3.43 0.46
C SER A 63 6.96 -4.56 1.14
N GLY A 64 5.70 -4.75 0.75
CA GLY A 64 4.89 -5.88 1.20
C GLY A 64 3.41 -5.58 1.32
N ASP A 65 2.68 -6.57 1.84
CA ASP A 65 1.29 -6.44 2.24
C ASP A 65 1.20 -5.87 3.66
N PHE A 66 0.73 -4.64 3.75
CA PHE A 66 0.50 -3.95 5.02
C PHE A 66 -0.89 -4.19 5.57
N ASN A 67 -1.78 -4.80 4.78
CA ASN A 67 -3.18 -5.00 5.13
C ASN A 67 -3.88 -3.72 5.62
N GLY A 68 -3.39 -2.56 5.21
CA GLY A 68 -3.85 -1.22 5.59
C GLY A 68 -3.87 -0.30 4.38
N VAL A 69 -4.60 0.80 4.48
CA VAL A 69 -4.70 1.79 3.39
C VAL A 69 -3.77 2.98 3.63
N PRO A 70 -3.31 3.67 2.56
CA PRO A 70 -2.71 4.99 2.68
C PRO A 70 -3.61 5.92 3.48
N GLY A 71 -3.02 6.68 4.41
CA GLY A 71 -3.75 7.54 5.34
C GLY A 71 -3.98 6.95 6.73
N GLY A 72 -3.74 5.65 6.95
CA GLY A 72 -3.73 5.03 8.28
C GLY A 72 -2.54 5.48 9.14
N ASN A 73 -2.58 5.15 10.44
CA ASN A 73 -1.55 5.58 11.39
C ASN A 73 -0.15 5.10 11.01
N LEU A 74 0.00 3.81 10.65
CA LEU A 74 1.28 3.25 10.22
C LEU A 74 1.82 3.97 8.98
N TYR A 75 0.96 4.24 8.00
CA TYR A 75 1.33 4.92 6.77
C TYR A 75 1.95 6.30 7.04
N TRP A 76 1.29 7.14 7.84
CA TRP A 76 1.78 8.46 8.21
C TRP A 76 3.09 8.41 8.99
N ARG A 77 3.27 7.41 9.84
CA ARG A 77 4.51 7.21 10.60
C ARG A 77 5.67 6.82 9.70
N LEU A 78 5.42 5.99 8.68
CA LEU A 78 6.44 5.61 7.69
C LEU A 78 6.81 6.79 6.79
N LEU A 79 5.84 7.62 6.40
CA LEU A 79 6.10 8.84 5.59
C LEU A 79 7.00 9.87 6.28
N GLN A 80 7.17 9.80 7.60
CA GLN A 80 8.15 10.64 8.32
C GLN A 80 9.60 10.26 7.99
N HIS A 81 9.84 9.06 7.48
CA HIS A 81 11.17 8.49 7.23
C HIS A 81 11.37 7.98 5.80
N LEU A 82 10.29 7.67 5.12
CA LEU A 82 10.28 7.11 3.77
C LEU A 82 9.40 7.94 2.84
N ARG A 83 9.60 7.77 1.55
CA ARG A 83 8.80 8.35 0.48
C ARG A 83 7.93 7.28 -0.15
N ASP A 84 6.69 7.60 -0.48
CA ASP A 84 5.84 6.72 -1.30
C ASP A 84 5.96 7.13 -2.78
N PRO A 85 6.54 6.28 -3.63
CA PRO A 85 6.67 6.54 -5.05
C PRO A 85 5.33 6.76 -5.75
N TYR A 86 4.24 6.19 -5.22
CA TYR A 86 2.92 6.36 -5.83
C TYR A 86 2.41 7.79 -5.74
N ILE A 87 2.71 8.50 -4.66
CA ILE A 87 2.35 9.92 -4.51
C ILE A 87 3.15 10.80 -5.47
N LEU A 88 4.40 10.43 -5.71
CA LEU A 88 5.33 11.23 -6.51
C LEU A 88 5.15 10.99 -8.01
N ASP A 89 5.16 9.73 -8.41
CA ASP A 89 5.27 9.30 -9.81
C ASP A 89 4.33 8.12 -10.13
N GLY A 90 3.29 7.90 -9.32
CA GLY A 90 2.35 6.79 -9.50
C GLY A 90 1.37 7.02 -10.63
N TYR A 91 0.96 5.95 -11.27
CA TYR A 91 -0.08 5.97 -12.29
C TYR A 91 -0.95 4.71 -12.27
N GLY A 92 -2.14 4.84 -12.84
CA GLY A 92 -3.14 3.76 -12.87
C GLY A 92 -4.01 3.70 -11.62
N THR A 93 -4.71 2.59 -11.44
CA THR A 93 -5.61 2.36 -10.31
C THR A 93 -4.86 1.88 -9.08
N MET A 94 -5.36 2.24 -7.88
CA MET A 94 -4.72 1.89 -6.59
C MET A 94 -5.10 0.51 -6.05
N GLY A 95 -5.92 -0.28 -6.76
CA GLY A 95 -6.45 -1.54 -6.24
C GLY A 95 -5.44 -2.68 -6.31
N SER A 96 -4.72 -2.96 -5.22
CA SER A 96 -3.79 -4.07 -5.13
C SER A 96 -4.46 -5.38 -4.69
N PHE A 97 -5.59 -5.32 -3.99
CA PHE A 97 -6.40 -6.49 -3.64
C PHE A 97 -7.44 -6.76 -4.72
N GLU A 98 -7.25 -7.84 -5.47
CA GLU A 98 -8.01 -8.16 -6.67
C GLU A 98 -9.50 -8.36 -6.41
N PRO A 99 -9.95 -9.07 -5.36
CA PRO A 99 -11.37 -9.26 -5.10
C PRO A 99 -12.19 -7.98 -4.94
N LEU A 100 -11.56 -6.92 -4.41
CA LEU A 100 -12.17 -5.59 -4.31
C LEU A 100 -12.04 -4.79 -5.61
N ALA A 101 -10.87 -4.85 -6.23
CA ALA A 101 -10.58 -4.08 -7.44
C ALA A 101 -11.47 -4.46 -8.62
N ARG A 102 -11.78 -5.73 -8.81
CA ARG A 102 -12.73 -6.21 -9.85
C ARG A 102 -14.17 -5.74 -9.63
N ARG A 103 -14.51 -5.35 -8.39
CA ARG A 103 -15.82 -4.79 -8.00
C ARG A 103 -15.84 -3.26 -8.02
N GLY A 104 -14.73 -2.63 -8.45
CA GLY A 104 -14.60 -1.17 -8.52
C GLY A 104 -14.18 -0.51 -7.21
N LEU A 105 -13.79 -1.28 -6.19
CA LEU A 105 -13.25 -0.79 -4.92
C LEU A 105 -11.72 -0.88 -4.94
N PHE A 106 -11.06 0.25 -5.10
CA PHE A 106 -9.62 0.33 -5.31
C PHE A 106 -8.88 0.68 -4.02
N PHE A 107 -8.55 -0.34 -3.22
CA PHE A 107 -7.75 -0.19 -2.02
C PHE A 107 -6.32 -0.67 -2.27
N LYS A 108 -5.34 0.21 -2.03
CA LYS A 108 -3.92 -0.12 -2.07
C LYS A 108 -3.50 -0.61 -0.69
N ILE A 109 -3.45 -1.92 -0.48
CA ILE A 109 -3.02 -2.54 0.77
C ILE A 109 -1.57 -3.03 0.71
N ASP A 110 -1.04 -3.17 -0.49
CA ASP A 110 0.37 -3.42 -0.76
C ASP A 110 1.09 -2.11 -1.01
N TRP A 111 2.19 -1.88 -0.30
CA TRP A 111 2.97 -0.65 -0.44
C TRP A 111 4.42 -0.97 -0.77
N THR A 112 5.05 -0.07 -1.51
CA THR A 112 6.50 0.04 -1.59
C THR A 112 6.87 1.48 -1.28
N MET A 113 7.74 1.65 -0.29
CA MET A 113 8.28 2.94 0.12
C MET A 113 9.81 2.87 0.11
N HIS A 114 10.47 4.02 0.02
CA HIS A 114 11.93 4.07 -0.02
C HIS A 114 12.49 5.25 0.77
N SER A 115 13.74 5.13 1.23
CA SER A 115 14.49 6.22 1.85
C SER A 115 14.82 7.33 0.83
N ALA A 116 15.13 8.52 1.34
CA ALA A 116 15.38 9.70 0.52
C ALA A 116 16.57 9.57 -0.44
N ASP A 117 17.50 8.67 -0.14
CA ASP A 117 18.70 8.41 -0.95
C ASP A 117 18.43 7.63 -2.23
N LEU A 118 17.23 7.08 -2.37
CA LEU A 118 16.79 6.39 -3.58
C LEU A 118 15.84 7.29 -4.38
N HIS A 119 15.83 7.09 -5.69
CA HIS A 119 14.97 7.82 -6.60
C HIS A 119 14.05 6.86 -7.34
N SER A 120 12.75 7.06 -7.18
CA SER A 120 11.75 6.31 -7.95
C SER A 120 11.57 6.91 -9.35
N LYS A 121 11.27 6.04 -10.31
CA LYS A 121 10.88 6.39 -11.70
C LYS A 121 9.48 5.85 -12.03
N GLY A 122 8.60 5.88 -11.05
CA GLY A 122 7.21 5.48 -11.17
C GLY A 122 6.87 4.20 -10.42
N GLN A 123 5.62 4.14 -10.01
CA GLN A 123 5.00 2.99 -9.38
C GLN A 123 3.61 2.76 -9.98
N TYR A 124 3.26 1.51 -10.23
CA TYR A 124 1.95 1.12 -10.73
C TYR A 124 1.58 -0.27 -10.26
N ILE A 125 0.29 -0.57 -10.31
CA ILE A 125 -0.24 -1.90 -10.02
C ILE A 125 -0.55 -2.57 -11.35
N GLU A 126 0.07 -3.74 -11.58
CA GLU A 126 -0.14 -4.52 -12.81
C GLU A 126 -1.51 -5.22 -12.75
N ASN A 127 -2.26 -5.14 -13.84
CA ASN A 127 -3.57 -5.78 -13.92
C ASN A 127 -3.44 -7.23 -14.41
N ILE A 128 -2.84 -8.06 -13.57
CA ILE A 128 -2.67 -9.50 -13.81
C ILE A 128 -3.45 -10.27 -12.76
N ASN A 129 -4.23 -11.25 -13.19
CA ASN A 129 -5.05 -12.10 -12.33
C ASN A 129 -4.37 -13.46 -12.12
N LEU A 130 -3.31 -13.49 -11.31
CA LEU A 130 -2.58 -14.71 -10.93
C LEU A 130 -2.71 -15.02 -9.43
N SER A 131 -3.25 -14.10 -8.64
CA SER A 131 -3.41 -14.16 -7.19
C SER A 131 -4.56 -13.24 -6.80
N ASP A 132 -4.98 -13.31 -5.55
CA ASP A 132 -5.87 -12.34 -4.89
C ASP A 132 -5.17 -10.98 -4.64
N HIS A 133 -3.84 -10.90 -4.83
CA HIS A 133 -3.10 -9.64 -4.88
C HIS A 133 -2.56 -9.37 -6.29
N ARG A 134 -2.69 -8.13 -6.72
CA ARG A 134 -2.10 -7.63 -7.97
C ARG A 134 -0.68 -7.17 -7.73
N PRO A 135 0.27 -7.50 -8.63
CA PRO A 135 1.66 -7.10 -8.47
C PRO A 135 1.82 -5.57 -8.42
N LEU A 136 2.50 -5.09 -7.39
CA LEU A 136 2.95 -3.71 -7.27
C LEU A 136 4.35 -3.58 -7.85
N VAL A 137 4.51 -2.82 -8.90
CA VAL A 137 5.79 -2.60 -9.59
C VAL A 137 6.32 -1.21 -9.27
N THR A 138 7.54 -1.15 -8.77
CA THR A 138 8.24 0.12 -8.53
C THR A 138 9.58 0.10 -9.24
N ARG A 139 9.88 1.16 -9.98
CA ARG A 139 11.15 1.34 -10.67
C ARG A 139 12.01 2.35 -9.92
N PHE A 140 13.27 2.01 -9.72
CA PHE A 140 14.25 2.87 -9.09
C PHE A 140 15.35 3.28 -10.06
N SER A 141 15.89 4.49 -9.87
CA SER A 141 17.08 4.98 -10.55
C SER A 141 18.22 5.11 -9.54
N PRO A 142 19.45 4.74 -9.90
CA PRO A 142 20.62 5.06 -9.09
C PRO A 142 21.00 6.55 -9.16
N GLU A 143 20.48 7.28 -10.15
CA GLU A 143 20.74 8.69 -10.36
C GLU A 143 19.56 9.55 -9.94
N PRO A 144 19.80 10.74 -9.35
CA PRO A 144 18.73 11.68 -9.09
C PRO A 144 18.00 12.04 -10.40
N PRO A 145 16.70 12.39 -10.34
CA PRO A 145 16.01 12.90 -11.52
C PRO A 145 16.76 14.13 -12.05
N ALA A 146 16.86 14.24 -13.38
CA ALA A 146 17.41 15.45 -13.99
C ALA A 146 16.64 16.69 -13.47
N PRO A 147 17.32 17.80 -13.17
CA PRO A 147 16.64 19.01 -12.74
C PRO A 147 15.58 19.36 -13.79
N GLN A 148 14.33 19.50 -13.35
CA GLN A 148 13.28 20.00 -14.21
C GLN A 148 13.66 21.43 -14.57
N GLY A 149 13.91 21.66 -15.86
CA GLY A 149 14.23 22.99 -16.35
C GLY A 149 13.10 23.96 -15.97
N GLU A 150 13.50 25.11 -15.43
CA GLU A 150 12.64 26.25 -15.17
C GLU A 150 12.03 26.79 -16.46
#